data_0652735ec8d66a49cf5d73a7b75a4c82
#
_entry.id   0652735ec8d66a49cf5d73a7b75a4c82
#
_cell.length_a   1.000
_cell.length_b   1.000
_cell.length_c   1.000
_cell.angle_alpha   90.00
_cell.angle_beta   90.00
_cell.angle_gamma   90.00
#
_symmetry.space_group_name_H-M   'P 1'
#
loop_
_entity.id
_entity.type
_entity.pdbx_description
1 polymer ?
#
loop_
_entity_poly.entity_id
_entity_poly.type
_entity_poly.pdbx_seq_one_letter_code
_entity_poly.pdbx_strand_id
1 'polypeptide(L)'
;YAGAFHARPAYDWAVENSIYVSELQKGEGIGKALYKALEEQLSRQHILNLNACIAYPETEDEHLNKDSVRFHTHLGYRMVGEFYQCGYKFDRWYNMVWMEKHIGAHPSNPAKVIWFSKL
;
A
#
# COMPACT_ATOMS: atom_id res chain seq x y z
N TYR A 1 6.12 -2.68 5.67
CA TYR A 1 7.31 -2.07 5.10
C TYR A 1 6.96 -1.13 3.96
N ALA A 2 7.92 -0.31 3.56
CA ALA A 2 7.78 0.54 2.39
C ALA A 2 9.07 0.47 1.58
N GLY A 3 8.94 0.43 0.27
CA GLY A 3 10.04 0.42 -0.67
C GLY A 3 9.76 1.33 -1.85
N ALA A 4 10.75 1.53 -2.71
CA ALA A 4 10.57 2.35 -3.90
C ALA A 4 9.47 1.76 -4.78
N PHE A 5 8.55 2.60 -5.23
CA PHE A 5 7.52 2.19 -6.17
C PHE A 5 8.15 1.83 -7.51
N HIS A 6 9.08 2.65 -7.95
CA HIS A 6 9.82 2.42 -9.17
C HIS A 6 11.22 3.01 -9.01
N ALA A 7 12.25 2.27 -9.36
CA ALA A 7 13.63 2.65 -9.08
C ALA A 7 14.17 3.68 -10.08
N ARG A 8 13.46 4.79 -10.27
CA ARG A 8 13.88 5.92 -11.11
C ARG A 8 13.65 7.22 -10.37
N PRO A 9 14.55 8.21 -10.49
CA PRO A 9 14.42 9.48 -9.75
C PRO A 9 13.10 10.20 -9.93
N ALA A 10 12.46 10.09 -11.09
CA ALA A 10 11.16 10.72 -11.33
C ALA A 10 10.08 10.21 -10.39
N TYR A 11 10.25 9.02 -9.82
CA TYR A 11 9.28 8.37 -8.96
C TYR A 11 9.71 8.28 -7.49
N ASP A 12 10.70 9.11 -7.10
CA ASP A 12 11.22 9.08 -5.73
C ASP A 12 10.15 9.38 -4.67
N TRP A 13 9.13 10.18 -5.03
CA TRP A 13 8.08 10.58 -4.08
C TRP A 13 6.97 9.57 -3.92
N ALA A 14 7.05 8.45 -4.62
CA ALA A 14 6.10 7.36 -4.52
C ALA A 14 6.77 6.13 -3.93
N VAL A 15 6.07 5.44 -3.04
CA VAL A 15 6.56 4.18 -2.46
C VAL A 15 5.49 3.11 -2.58
N GLU A 16 5.96 1.86 -2.66
CA GLU A 16 5.10 0.71 -2.46
C GLU A 16 5.17 0.33 -0.99
N ASN A 17 4.03 0.20 -0.34
CA ASN A 17 3.98 -0.18 1.06
C ASN A 17 3.21 -1.49 1.24
N SER A 18 3.60 -2.22 2.25
CA SER A 18 2.93 -3.45 2.62
C SER A 18 2.98 -3.60 4.13
N ILE A 19 1.82 -3.79 4.73
CA ILE A 19 1.70 -4.10 6.15
C ILE A 19 0.91 -5.38 6.27
N TYR A 20 1.52 -6.37 6.89
CA TYR A 20 0.86 -7.64 7.13
C TYR A 20 -0.02 -7.52 8.37
N VAL A 21 -1.32 -7.54 8.14
CA VAL A 21 -2.28 -7.61 9.23
C VAL A 21 -2.71 -9.06 9.32
N SER A 22 -2.28 -9.76 10.35
CA SER A 22 -2.60 -11.16 10.52
C SER A 22 -4.09 -11.36 10.74
N GLU A 23 -4.54 -12.60 10.56
CA GLU A 23 -5.93 -12.96 10.81
C GLU A 23 -6.39 -12.56 12.22
N LEU A 24 -5.48 -12.68 13.19
CA LEU A 24 -5.77 -12.37 14.58
C LEU A 24 -5.98 -10.88 14.85
N GLN A 25 -5.54 -10.05 13.93
CA GLN A 25 -5.56 -8.59 14.09
C GLN A 25 -6.59 -7.91 13.21
N LYS A 26 -7.37 -8.68 12.49
CA LYS A 26 -8.43 -8.13 11.65
C LYS A 26 -9.44 -7.37 12.49
N GLY A 27 -9.80 -6.19 12.02
CA GLY A 27 -10.78 -5.36 12.70
C GLY A 27 -10.28 -4.71 13.98
N GLU A 28 -9.08 -5.05 14.42
CA GLU A 28 -8.47 -4.41 15.56
C GLU A 28 -7.77 -3.11 15.14
N GLY A 29 -7.52 -2.24 16.10
CA GLY A 29 -6.89 -0.96 15.79
C GLY A 29 -5.40 -1.05 15.41
N ILE A 30 -4.78 -2.23 15.52
CA ILE A 30 -3.34 -2.40 15.33
C ILE A 30 -2.92 -2.07 13.91
N GLY A 31 -3.59 -2.61 12.89
CA GLY A 31 -3.27 -2.33 11.51
C GLY A 31 -3.42 -0.85 11.17
N LYS A 32 -4.48 -0.22 11.66
CA LYS A 32 -4.70 1.21 11.47
C LYS A 32 -3.61 2.03 12.13
N ALA A 33 -3.19 1.66 13.33
CA ALA A 33 -2.12 2.36 14.05
C ALA A 33 -0.78 2.23 13.33
N LEU A 34 -0.48 1.04 12.79
CA LEU A 34 0.74 0.80 12.03
C LEU A 34 0.77 1.66 10.75
N TYR A 35 -0.33 1.75 10.02
CA TYR A 35 -0.41 2.59 8.84
C TYR A 35 -0.27 4.07 9.18
N LYS A 36 -0.89 4.50 10.28
CA LYS A 36 -0.76 5.88 10.72
C LYS A 36 0.69 6.23 11.03
N ALA A 37 1.39 5.35 11.75
CA ALA A 37 2.80 5.56 12.08
C ALA A 37 3.66 5.59 10.82
N LEU A 38 3.41 4.67 9.87
CA LEU A 38 4.12 4.63 8.61
C LEU A 38 3.90 5.91 7.80
N GLU A 39 2.66 6.39 7.70
CA GLU A 39 2.35 7.61 6.97
C GLU A 39 3.03 8.83 7.59
N GLU A 40 3.05 8.93 8.91
CA GLU A 40 3.73 10.01 9.60
C GLU A 40 5.23 10.01 9.30
N GLN A 41 5.85 8.83 9.33
CA GLN A 41 7.27 8.69 9.02
C GLN A 41 7.56 9.07 7.57
N LEU A 42 6.77 8.57 6.63
CA LEU A 42 6.97 8.85 5.21
C LEU A 42 6.71 10.31 4.88
N SER A 43 5.76 10.95 5.55
CA SER A 43 5.53 12.40 5.40
C SER A 43 6.75 13.22 5.82
N ARG A 44 7.42 12.81 6.90
CA ARG A 44 8.68 13.47 7.33
C ARG A 44 9.79 13.30 6.29
N GLN A 45 9.74 12.23 5.52
CA GLN A 45 10.69 11.96 4.44
C GLN A 45 10.30 12.64 3.13
N HIS A 46 9.23 13.41 3.12
CA HIS A 46 8.71 14.10 1.94
C HIS A 46 8.13 13.16 0.87
N ILE A 47 7.74 11.98 1.26
CA ILE A 47 7.00 11.05 0.39
C ILE A 47 5.57 11.58 0.22
N LEU A 48 5.04 11.48 -0.99
CA LEU A 48 3.73 12.04 -1.33
C LEU A 48 2.71 10.98 -1.71
N ASN A 49 3.16 9.84 -2.23
CA ASN A 49 2.26 8.79 -2.73
C ASN A 49 2.56 7.46 -2.07
N LEU A 50 1.50 6.81 -1.59
CA LEU A 50 1.56 5.44 -1.10
C LEU A 50 0.80 4.54 -2.07
N ASN A 51 1.40 3.40 -2.42
CA ASN A 51 0.81 2.44 -3.33
C ASN A 51 0.82 1.06 -2.69
N ALA A 52 -0.32 0.41 -2.67
CA ALA A 52 -0.48 -0.92 -2.10
C ALA A 52 -0.87 -1.91 -3.20
N CYS A 53 -0.15 -3.02 -3.25
CA CYS A 53 -0.43 -4.12 -4.17
C CYS A 53 -1.05 -5.25 -3.36
N ILE A 54 -2.26 -5.67 -3.72
CA ILE A 54 -3.07 -6.56 -2.91
C ILE A 54 -3.57 -7.72 -3.77
N ALA A 55 -3.36 -8.96 -3.29
CA ALA A 55 -3.98 -10.12 -3.92
C ALA A 55 -5.49 -10.05 -3.71
N TYR A 56 -6.25 -10.27 -4.78
CA TYR A 56 -7.69 -10.05 -4.76
C TYR A 56 -8.41 -11.24 -5.38
N PRO A 57 -9.15 -12.01 -4.59
CA PRO A 57 -9.91 -13.13 -5.12
C PRO A 57 -11.20 -12.64 -5.79
N GLU A 58 -11.56 -13.23 -6.92
CA GLU A 58 -12.88 -12.97 -7.52
C GLU A 58 -13.98 -13.50 -6.61
N THR A 59 -13.74 -14.69 -6.03
CA THR A 59 -14.60 -15.28 -5.02
C THR A 59 -13.76 -15.53 -3.77
N GLU A 60 -14.23 -15.07 -2.63
CA GLU A 60 -13.51 -15.27 -1.37
C GLU A 60 -13.40 -16.76 -1.06
N ASP A 61 -12.24 -17.17 -0.54
CA ASP A 61 -11.99 -18.55 -0.15
C ASP A 61 -11.31 -18.59 1.23
N GLU A 62 -10.88 -19.80 1.66
CA GLU A 62 -10.26 -19.97 2.97
C GLU A 62 -8.87 -19.34 3.08
N HIS A 63 -8.25 -18.98 1.97
CA HIS A 63 -6.90 -18.40 1.96
C HIS A 63 -6.92 -16.89 1.82
N LEU A 64 -7.82 -16.36 0.97
CA LEU A 64 -7.88 -14.94 0.67
C LEU A 64 -9.33 -14.46 0.67
N ASN A 65 -9.52 -13.24 1.14
CA ASN A 65 -10.80 -12.56 1.11
C ASN A 65 -10.58 -11.11 0.69
N LYS A 66 -11.65 -10.35 0.65
CA LYS A 66 -11.62 -8.94 0.22
C LYS A 66 -11.37 -7.96 1.36
N ASP A 67 -11.04 -8.45 2.55
CA ASP A 67 -10.88 -7.61 3.74
C ASP A 67 -9.74 -6.62 3.60
N SER A 68 -8.64 -7.00 2.95
CA SER A 68 -7.51 -6.10 2.77
C SER A 68 -7.88 -4.89 1.91
N VAL A 69 -8.66 -5.09 0.85
CA VAL A 69 -9.14 -3.98 0.03
C VAL A 69 -10.10 -3.10 0.83
N ARG A 70 -11.01 -3.70 1.59
CA ARG A 70 -11.92 -2.95 2.46
C ARG A 70 -11.16 -2.14 3.49
N PHE A 71 -10.14 -2.74 4.09
CA PHE A 71 -9.29 -2.07 5.08
C PHE A 71 -8.58 -0.86 4.47
N HIS A 72 -7.96 -1.03 3.30
CA HIS A 72 -7.27 0.08 2.63
C HIS A 72 -8.26 1.18 2.21
N THR A 73 -9.44 0.80 1.76
CA THR A 73 -10.49 1.78 1.44
C THR A 73 -10.85 2.61 2.66
N HIS A 74 -10.98 1.97 3.81
CA HIS A 74 -11.25 2.68 5.07
C HIS A 74 -10.13 3.66 5.43
N LEU A 75 -8.89 3.36 5.08
CA LEU A 75 -7.75 4.24 5.35
C LEU A 75 -7.63 5.38 4.33
N GLY A 76 -8.52 5.42 3.35
CA GLY A 76 -8.50 6.49 2.35
C GLY A 76 -7.79 6.14 1.06
N TYR A 77 -7.43 4.89 0.85
CA TYR A 77 -6.87 4.45 -0.43
C TYR A 77 -7.98 4.35 -1.46
N ARG A 78 -7.64 4.61 -2.72
CA ARG A 78 -8.56 4.41 -3.84
C ARG A 78 -8.04 3.31 -4.76
N MET A 79 -8.94 2.63 -5.43
CA MET A 79 -8.61 1.61 -6.42
C MET A 79 -8.01 2.27 -7.67
N VAL A 80 -6.83 1.81 -8.07
CA VAL A 80 -6.17 2.28 -9.30
C VAL A 80 -6.46 1.33 -10.46
N GLY A 81 -6.31 0.04 -10.23
CA GLY A 81 -6.56 -0.94 -11.28
C GLY A 81 -6.47 -2.36 -10.77
N GLU A 82 -6.85 -3.28 -11.63
CA GLU A 82 -6.88 -4.70 -11.30
C GLU A 82 -6.28 -5.51 -12.45
N PHE A 83 -5.36 -6.41 -12.10
CA PHE A 83 -4.81 -7.38 -13.05
C PHE A 83 -5.47 -8.73 -12.78
N TYR A 84 -6.02 -9.33 -13.82
CA TYR A 84 -6.75 -10.59 -13.70
C TYR A 84 -5.81 -11.78 -13.83
N GLN A 85 -5.99 -12.77 -12.95
CA GLN A 85 -5.24 -14.02 -12.96
C GLN A 85 -3.73 -13.79 -13.09
N CYS A 86 -3.24 -12.89 -12.29
CA CYS A 86 -1.86 -12.42 -12.32
C CYS A 86 -0.96 -13.24 -11.39
N GLY A 87 -1.51 -13.82 -10.33
CA GLY A 87 -0.76 -14.61 -9.37
C GLY A 87 -1.35 -15.98 -9.16
N TYR A 88 -0.47 -16.98 -8.99
CA TYR A 88 -0.89 -18.36 -8.76
C TYR A 88 -0.34 -18.85 -7.43
N LYS A 89 -1.24 -19.21 -6.52
CA LYS A 89 -0.88 -19.82 -5.23
C LYS A 89 -2.06 -20.59 -4.67
N PHE A 90 -1.80 -21.52 -3.75
CA PHE A 90 -2.82 -22.40 -3.19
C PHE A 90 -3.60 -23.11 -4.28
N ASP A 91 -2.91 -23.48 -5.38
CA ASP A 91 -3.49 -24.15 -6.56
C ASP A 91 -4.62 -23.33 -7.22
N ARG A 92 -4.59 -22.02 -7.10
CA ARG A 92 -5.61 -21.12 -7.66
C ARG A 92 -4.98 -19.88 -8.25
N TRP A 93 -5.65 -19.31 -9.23
CA TRP A 93 -5.30 -18.02 -9.79
C TRP A 93 -6.00 -16.91 -9.00
N TYR A 94 -5.25 -15.87 -8.73
CA TYR A 94 -5.76 -14.68 -8.04
C TYR A 94 -5.50 -13.43 -8.87
N ASN A 95 -6.41 -12.48 -8.75
CA ASN A 95 -6.21 -11.17 -9.31
C ASN A 95 -5.29 -10.36 -8.39
N MET A 96 -4.77 -9.27 -8.89
CA MET A 96 -3.97 -8.34 -8.13
C MET A 96 -4.52 -6.94 -8.35
N VAL A 97 -4.76 -6.21 -7.28
CA VAL A 97 -5.20 -4.82 -7.37
C VAL A 97 -4.12 -3.89 -6.86
N TRP A 98 -4.05 -2.71 -7.47
CA TRP A 98 -3.27 -1.61 -6.96
C TRP A 98 -4.21 -0.57 -6.38
N MET A 99 -3.88 -0.11 -5.18
CA MET A 99 -4.56 0.99 -4.51
C MET A 99 -3.57 2.08 -4.17
N GLU A 100 -3.99 3.33 -4.18
CA GLU A 100 -3.10 4.43 -3.86
C GLU A 100 -3.72 5.40 -2.87
N LYS A 101 -2.86 6.09 -2.14
CA LYS A 101 -3.23 7.19 -1.27
C LYS A 101 -2.20 8.29 -1.38
N HIS A 102 -2.66 9.52 -1.60
CA HIS A 102 -1.78 10.69 -1.55
C HIS A 102 -1.74 11.21 -0.13
N ILE A 103 -0.54 11.36 0.42
CA ILE A 103 -0.36 11.84 1.80
C ILE A 103 0.22 13.25 1.87
N GLY A 104 0.39 13.89 0.72
CA GLY A 104 0.84 15.28 0.65
C GLY A 104 0.43 15.90 -0.66
N ALA A 105 0.49 17.22 -0.71
CA ALA A 105 0.21 17.97 -1.93
C ALA A 105 1.31 17.74 -2.97
N HIS A 106 0.99 17.93 -4.24
CA HIS A 106 1.93 17.74 -5.33
C HIS A 106 2.33 19.11 -5.89
N PRO A 107 3.27 19.83 -5.25
CA PRO A 107 3.67 21.14 -5.69
C PRO A 107 4.66 21.07 -6.86
N SER A 108 4.82 22.18 -7.57
CA SER A 108 5.99 22.35 -8.41
C SER A 108 7.23 22.42 -7.51
N ASN A 109 8.32 21.85 -7.96
CA ASN A 109 9.57 21.80 -7.19
C ASN A 109 9.37 21.16 -5.80
N PRO A 110 8.94 19.91 -5.74
CA PRO A 110 8.75 19.25 -4.45
C PRO A 110 10.07 19.14 -3.68
N ALA A 111 9.97 19.16 -2.35
CA ALA A 111 11.14 18.92 -1.52
C ALA A 111 11.75 17.57 -1.80
N LYS A 112 13.06 17.46 -1.80
CA LYS A 112 13.76 16.21 -2.04
C LYS A 112 13.43 15.21 -0.96
N VAL A 113 13.30 13.94 -1.35
CA VAL A 113 13.04 12.85 -0.43
C VAL A 113 14.25 12.65 0.48
N ILE A 114 13.97 12.46 1.76
CA ILE A 114 14.98 12.12 2.75
C ILE A 114 14.92 10.61 2.97
N TRP A 115 15.94 9.91 2.53
CA TRP A 115 15.98 8.47 2.68
C TRP A 115 16.23 8.09 4.14
N PHE A 116 15.68 6.95 4.55
CA PHE A 116 15.69 6.51 5.95
C PHE A 116 17.08 6.56 6.57
N SER A 117 18.11 6.19 5.83
CA SER A 117 19.48 6.16 6.32
C SER A 117 20.05 7.54 6.68
N LYS A 118 19.35 8.62 6.33
CA LYS A 118 19.79 9.98 6.57
C LYS A 118 18.92 10.75 7.58
N LEU A 119 17.99 10.03 8.19
CA LEU A 119 17.13 10.64 9.22
C LEU A 119 17.81 10.69 10.57
#